data_38112c96e2679fcf1ea78248064ed495
#
_entry.id   38112c96e2679fcf1ea78248064ed495
#
_cell.length_a   1.000
_cell.length_b   1.000
_cell.length_c   1.000
_cell.angle_alpha   90.00
_cell.angle_beta   90.00
_cell.angle_gamma   90.00
#
_symmetry.space_group_name_H-M   'P 1'
#
loop_
_entity.id
_entity.type
_entity.pdbx_description
1 polymer ?
#
loop_
_entity_poly.entity_id
_entity_poly.type
_entity_poly.pdbx_seq_one_letter_code
_entity_poly.pdbx_strand_id
1 'polypeptide(L)'
;QIDIKIGFEVEYLPKYLDYFWFLKNHPKVDLLICGQHMAQYEDTFTCFLESDKKNEIEHRLCVEAMIEGIKSGLFDVVAHPDRCFKRQKEWTKELTGLSTRLFSVASEYGVPLEINISSYTKPKKNVFRKDFWLLLEEFNKTAKNKIQTVFALDSHSTEEMESRYNVKVEI
;
A
#
# COMPACT_ATOMS: atom_id res chain seq x y z
N GLN A 1 -15.24 25.82 -4.15
CA GLN A 1 -15.98 24.65 -3.68
C GLN A 1 -14.98 23.50 -3.60
N ILE A 2 -14.95 22.79 -2.49
CA ILE A 2 -14.08 21.61 -2.28
C ILE A 2 -14.95 20.37 -2.49
N ASP A 3 -14.49 19.43 -3.33
CA ASP A 3 -15.10 18.11 -3.48
C ASP A 3 -14.49 17.19 -2.42
N ILE A 4 -15.32 16.69 -1.51
CA ILE A 4 -14.91 15.79 -0.42
C ILE A 4 -15.35 14.39 -0.76
N LYS A 5 -14.42 13.44 -0.74
CA LYS A 5 -14.67 12.00 -0.87
C LYS A 5 -14.56 11.33 0.49
N ILE A 6 -15.49 10.43 0.78
CA ILE A 6 -15.50 9.63 2.00
C ILE A 6 -15.09 8.21 1.65
N GLY A 7 -14.12 7.68 2.36
CA GLY A 7 -13.63 6.33 2.12
C GLY A 7 -13.11 5.66 3.38
N PHE A 8 -12.72 4.40 3.24
CA PHE A 8 -12.11 3.62 4.29
C PHE A 8 -10.81 3.00 3.81
N GLU A 9 -9.78 3.08 4.64
CA GLU A 9 -8.61 2.24 4.51
C GLU A 9 -8.91 0.93 5.22
N VAL A 10 -8.84 -0.17 4.48
CA VAL A 10 -9.17 -1.51 4.98
C VAL A 10 -8.16 -2.54 4.50
N GLU A 11 -8.03 -3.62 5.26
CA GLU A 11 -7.19 -4.77 4.95
C GLU A 11 -7.88 -5.68 3.93
N TYR A 12 -7.13 -6.28 3.00
CA TYR A 12 -7.65 -7.41 2.25
C TYR A 12 -7.58 -8.68 3.11
N LEU A 13 -8.71 -9.09 3.63
CA LEU A 13 -8.86 -10.29 4.46
C LEU A 13 -9.97 -11.16 3.87
N PRO A 14 -9.66 -12.32 3.26
CA PRO A 14 -10.63 -13.18 2.58
C PRO A 14 -11.86 -13.52 3.42
N LYS A 15 -11.68 -13.67 4.73
CA LYS A 15 -12.76 -13.95 5.68
C LYS A 15 -13.84 -12.87 5.74
N TYR A 16 -13.50 -11.62 5.35
CA TYR A 16 -14.39 -10.47 5.48
C TYR A 16 -14.80 -9.85 4.14
N LEU A 17 -14.65 -10.57 3.04
CA LEU A 17 -14.95 -10.07 1.69
C LEU A 17 -16.39 -9.56 1.54
N ASP A 18 -17.38 -10.27 2.10
CA ASP A 18 -18.79 -9.85 2.05
C ASP A 18 -19.00 -8.49 2.70
N TYR A 19 -18.30 -8.22 3.82
CA TYR A 19 -18.35 -6.93 4.49
C TYR A 19 -17.68 -5.83 3.65
N PHE A 20 -16.57 -6.11 2.99
CA PHE A 20 -15.90 -5.13 2.13
C PHE A 20 -16.72 -4.82 0.88
N TRP A 21 -17.41 -5.82 0.31
CA TRP A 21 -18.37 -5.59 -0.77
C TRP A 21 -19.58 -4.79 -0.31
N PHE A 22 -20.06 -5.00 0.90
CA PHE A 22 -21.09 -4.16 1.49
C PHE A 22 -20.61 -2.70 1.61
N LEU A 23 -19.39 -2.45 2.08
CA LEU A 23 -18.81 -1.11 2.14
C LEU A 23 -18.67 -0.49 0.75
N LYS A 24 -18.11 -1.23 -0.21
CA LYS A 24 -17.88 -0.76 -1.59
C LYS A 24 -19.17 -0.30 -2.27
N ASN A 25 -20.27 -0.97 -2.00
CA ASN A 25 -21.57 -0.66 -2.59
C ASN A 25 -22.44 0.29 -1.74
N HIS A 26 -21.93 0.76 -0.61
CA HIS A 26 -22.68 1.64 0.27
C HIS A 26 -22.74 3.06 -0.31
N PRO A 27 -23.94 3.69 -0.45
CA PRO A 27 -24.11 4.96 -1.18
C PRO A 27 -23.39 6.17 -0.57
N LYS A 28 -22.87 6.04 0.65
CA LYS A 28 -22.07 7.10 1.32
C LYS A 28 -20.57 6.81 1.32
N VAL A 29 -20.12 5.79 0.61
CA VAL A 29 -18.71 5.43 0.50
C VAL A 29 -18.28 5.68 -0.94
N ASP A 30 -17.35 6.59 -1.14
CA ASP A 30 -16.85 6.97 -2.45
C ASP A 30 -15.67 6.08 -2.90
N LEU A 31 -14.85 5.59 -1.95
CA LEU A 31 -13.67 4.79 -2.28
C LEU A 31 -13.27 3.85 -1.13
N LEU A 32 -12.61 2.75 -1.51
CA LEU A 32 -11.89 1.87 -0.58
C LEU A 32 -10.41 1.86 -0.90
N ILE A 33 -9.59 1.98 0.15
CA ILE A 33 -8.13 2.00 0.10
C ILE A 33 -7.61 0.69 0.70
N CYS A 34 -6.76 -0.02 -0.03
CA CYS A 34 -6.10 -1.22 0.48
C CYS A 34 -4.89 -0.81 1.34
N GLY A 35 -5.05 -0.77 2.65
CA GLY A 35 -3.97 -0.52 3.60
C GLY A 35 -3.56 -1.81 4.28
N GLN A 36 -2.60 -2.55 3.69
CA GLN A 36 -2.27 -3.88 4.17
C GLN A 36 -1.27 -3.84 5.32
N HIS A 37 -1.73 -4.11 6.53
CA HIS A 37 -0.93 -4.18 7.76
C HIS A 37 -0.90 -5.58 8.35
N MET A 38 -1.87 -6.42 7.99
CA MET A 38 -2.00 -7.79 8.44
C MET A 38 -2.20 -8.72 7.25
N ALA A 39 -1.85 -9.98 7.41
CA ALA A 39 -2.23 -11.04 6.48
C ALA A 39 -2.78 -12.24 7.26
N GLN A 40 -3.65 -12.97 6.61
CA GLN A 40 -4.09 -14.25 7.12
C GLN A 40 -3.02 -15.30 6.78
N TYR A 41 -2.59 -16.03 7.82
CA TYR A 41 -1.72 -17.18 7.69
C TYR A 41 -2.36 -18.34 8.44
N GLU A 42 -2.75 -19.38 7.72
CA GLU A 42 -3.59 -20.47 8.24
C GLU A 42 -4.86 -19.91 8.88
N ASP A 43 -5.15 -20.25 10.12
CA ASP A 43 -6.32 -19.74 10.87
C ASP A 43 -6.03 -18.49 11.71
N THR A 44 -4.82 -17.93 11.59
CA THR A 44 -4.36 -16.78 12.38
C THR A 44 -4.10 -15.55 11.51
N PHE A 45 -3.98 -14.38 12.16
CA PHE A 45 -3.55 -13.15 11.52
C PHE A 45 -2.13 -12.80 11.95
N THR A 46 -1.31 -12.37 10.99
CA THR A 46 0.03 -11.85 11.24
C THR A 46 0.05 -10.36 10.99
N CYS A 47 0.49 -9.58 11.98
CA CYS A 47 0.64 -8.14 11.85
C CYS A 47 2.07 -7.77 11.42
N PHE A 48 2.24 -7.23 10.22
CA PHE A 48 3.55 -6.85 9.68
C PHE A 48 4.14 -5.61 10.33
N LEU A 49 3.30 -4.74 10.91
CA LEU A 49 3.74 -3.48 11.50
C LEU A 49 4.38 -3.66 12.86
N GLU A 50 3.98 -4.65 13.61
CA GLU A 50 4.40 -4.88 15.00
C GLU A 50 5.51 -5.93 15.11
N SER A 51 5.65 -6.81 14.11
CA SER A 51 6.66 -7.85 14.13
C SER A 51 8.07 -7.26 14.05
N ASP A 52 8.90 -7.54 15.05
CA ASP A 52 10.34 -7.30 15.01
C ASP A 52 11.09 -8.40 14.28
N LYS A 53 10.43 -9.53 14.03
CA LYS A 53 11.00 -10.64 13.30
C LYS A 53 10.93 -10.33 11.81
N LYS A 54 12.08 -10.30 11.17
CA LYS A 54 12.21 -10.25 9.72
C LYS A 54 11.85 -11.61 9.18
N ASN A 55 10.62 -11.78 8.79
CA ASN A 55 10.18 -13.03 8.23
C ASN A 55 9.87 -12.83 6.74
N GLU A 56 10.60 -13.55 5.88
CA GLU A 56 10.36 -13.56 4.43
C GLU A 56 8.91 -13.94 4.10
N ILE A 57 8.32 -14.81 4.92
CA ILE A 57 6.91 -15.18 4.79
C ILE A 57 5.99 -13.98 4.93
N GLU A 58 6.25 -13.08 5.88
CA GLU A 58 5.42 -11.89 6.12
C GLU A 58 5.42 -10.94 4.91
N HIS A 59 6.58 -10.70 4.29
CA HIS A 59 6.66 -9.89 3.08
C HIS A 59 5.85 -10.49 1.94
N ARG A 60 5.98 -11.80 1.73
CA ARG A 60 5.24 -12.54 0.72
C ARG A 60 3.75 -12.45 0.95
N LEU A 61 3.29 -12.77 2.17
CA LEU A 61 1.88 -12.71 2.53
C LEU A 61 1.28 -11.32 2.35
N CYS A 62 2.03 -10.27 2.72
CA CYS A 62 1.60 -8.89 2.53
C CYS A 62 1.41 -8.55 1.05
N VAL A 63 2.40 -8.89 0.23
CA VAL A 63 2.33 -8.65 -1.23
C VAL A 63 1.22 -9.46 -1.88
N GLU A 64 1.06 -10.74 -1.51
CA GLU A 64 -0.04 -11.58 -2.02
C GLU A 64 -1.40 -11.00 -1.64
N ALA A 65 -1.57 -10.54 -0.39
CA ALA A 65 -2.82 -9.91 0.04
C ALA A 65 -3.13 -8.64 -0.78
N MET A 66 -2.14 -7.78 -1.03
CA MET A 66 -2.31 -6.61 -1.91
C MET A 66 -2.67 -7.04 -3.35
N ILE A 67 -1.99 -8.05 -3.90
CA ILE A 67 -2.26 -8.59 -5.24
C ILE A 67 -3.69 -9.11 -5.35
N GLU A 68 -4.13 -9.93 -4.41
CA GLU A 68 -5.48 -10.48 -4.40
C GLU A 68 -6.52 -9.38 -4.13
N GLY A 69 -6.17 -8.40 -3.30
CA GLY A 69 -6.99 -7.20 -3.11
C GLY A 69 -7.21 -6.44 -4.42
N ILE A 70 -6.16 -6.18 -5.19
CA ILE A 70 -6.26 -5.53 -6.51
C ILE A 70 -7.15 -6.35 -7.45
N LYS A 71 -6.89 -7.66 -7.56
CA LYS A 71 -7.66 -8.55 -8.45
C LYS A 71 -9.14 -8.66 -8.06
N SER A 72 -9.47 -8.49 -6.80
CA SER A 72 -10.86 -8.52 -6.32
C SER A 72 -11.71 -7.38 -6.88
N GLY A 73 -11.10 -6.28 -7.35
CA GLY A 73 -11.82 -5.09 -7.81
C GLY A 73 -12.42 -4.25 -6.69
N LEU A 74 -12.13 -4.56 -5.43
CA LEU A 74 -12.64 -3.83 -4.25
C LEU A 74 -12.01 -2.46 -4.10
N PHE A 75 -10.72 -2.34 -4.40
CA PHE A 75 -9.90 -1.20 -3.99
C PHE A 75 -9.61 -0.24 -5.13
N ASP A 76 -9.70 1.04 -4.82
CA ASP A 76 -9.43 2.14 -5.74
C ASP A 76 -7.97 2.58 -5.71
N VAL A 77 -7.25 2.26 -4.62
CA VAL A 77 -5.83 2.56 -4.42
C VAL A 77 -5.20 1.57 -3.43
N VAL A 78 -3.89 1.33 -3.56
CA VAL A 78 -3.11 0.60 -2.54
C VAL A 78 -2.28 1.60 -1.74
N ALA A 79 -2.54 1.68 -0.44
CA ALA A 79 -1.83 2.55 0.47
C ALA A 79 -0.45 1.98 0.84
N HIS A 80 0.55 2.86 0.93
CA HIS A 80 1.91 2.58 1.42
C HIS A 80 2.45 1.15 1.12
N PRO A 81 2.44 0.69 -0.16
CA PRO A 81 2.77 -0.70 -0.51
C PRO A 81 4.20 -1.10 -0.13
N ASP A 82 5.11 -0.14 -0.02
CA ASP A 82 6.49 -0.33 0.39
C ASP A 82 6.67 -0.59 1.90
N ARG A 83 5.64 -0.29 2.70
CA ARG A 83 5.68 -0.38 4.16
C ARG A 83 5.84 -1.82 4.67
N CYS A 84 5.39 -2.83 3.91
CA CYS A 84 5.61 -4.24 4.26
C CYS A 84 7.11 -4.62 4.27
N PHE A 85 7.96 -3.87 3.57
CA PHE A 85 9.40 -4.06 3.52
C PHE A 85 10.17 -3.23 4.56
N LYS A 86 9.47 -2.57 5.49
CA LYS A 86 10.10 -1.83 6.57
C LYS A 86 11.10 -2.70 7.33
N ARG A 87 12.16 -2.08 7.88
CA ARG A 87 13.20 -2.76 8.66
C ARG A 87 14.10 -3.72 7.88
N GLN A 88 13.88 -3.95 6.60
CA GLN A 88 14.88 -4.64 5.78
C GLN A 88 16.12 -3.77 5.64
N LYS A 89 17.28 -4.30 6.01
CA LYS A 89 18.54 -3.56 5.89
C LYS A 89 18.94 -3.40 4.44
N GLU A 90 18.80 -4.47 3.67
CA GLU A 90 19.22 -4.55 2.27
C GLU A 90 18.02 -4.83 1.37
N TRP A 91 18.08 -4.29 0.16
CA TRP A 91 17.12 -4.61 -0.88
C TRP A 91 17.57 -5.85 -1.64
N THR A 92 16.87 -6.95 -1.46
CA THR A 92 17.25 -8.25 -2.03
C THR A 92 16.58 -8.50 -3.38
N LYS A 93 17.08 -9.53 -4.12
CA LYS A 93 16.43 -10.00 -5.35
C LYS A 93 15.01 -10.51 -5.09
N GLU A 94 14.75 -11.07 -3.93
CA GLU A 94 13.41 -11.52 -3.53
C GLU A 94 12.45 -10.34 -3.41
N LEU A 95 12.85 -9.27 -2.70
CA LEU A 95 12.03 -8.06 -2.56
C LEU A 95 11.77 -7.41 -3.93
N THR A 96 12.79 -7.40 -4.81
CA THR A 96 12.61 -6.96 -6.20
C THR A 96 11.56 -7.79 -6.92
N GLY A 97 11.63 -9.13 -6.80
CA GLY A 97 10.66 -10.04 -7.42
C GLY A 97 9.23 -9.85 -6.91
N LEU A 98 9.07 -9.73 -5.59
CA LEU A 98 7.76 -9.47 -4.97
C LEU A 98 7.18 -8.13 -5.43
N SER A 99 7.98 -7.07 -5.43
CA SER A 99 7.56 -5.74 -5.88
C SER A 99 7.17 -5.74 -7.35
N THR A 100 7.95 -6.38 -8.22
CA THR A 100 7.66 -6.47 -9.65
C THR A 100 6.35 -7.22 -9.92
N ARG A 101 6.04 -8.26 -9.16
CA ARG A 101 4.76 -8.97 -9.27
C ARG A 101 3.59 -8.07 -8.88
N LEU A 102 3.72 -7.30 -7.80
CA LEU A 102 2.71 -6.30 -7.39
C LEU A 102 2.52 -5.26 -8.50
N PHE A 103 3.61 -4.73 -9.06
CA PHE A 103 3.56 -3.76 -10.15
C PHE A 103 2.87 -4.32 -11.38
N SER A 104 3.16 -5.56 -11.77
CA SER A 104 2.51 -6.20 -12.92
C SER A 104 1.00 -6.22 -12.77
N VAL A 105 0.51 -6.59 -11.58
CA VAL A 105 -0.93 -6.65 -11.30
C VAL A 105 -1.54 -5.25 -11.18
N ALA A 106 -0.88 -4.32 -10.49
CA ALA A 106 -1.34 -2.93 -10.39
C ALA A 106 -1.45 -2.26 -11.78
N SER A 107 -0.47 -2.51 -12.66
CA SER A 107 -0.47 -2.06 -14.06
C SER A 107 -1.61 -2.67 -14.89
N GLU A 108 -1.85 -3.97 -14.74
CA GLU A 108 -2.90 -4.70 -15.45
C GLU A 108 -4.30 -4.20 -15.07
N TYR A 109 -4.53 -3.99 -13.79
CA TYR A 109 -5.83 -3.60 -13.24
C TYR A 109 -6.02 -2.07 -13.16
N GLY A 110 -4.96 -1.29 -13.44
CA GLY A 110 -5.02 0.18 -13.41
C GLY A 110 -5.16 0.77 -12.01
N VAL A 111 -4.74 0.03 -10.96
CA VAL A 111 -4.84 0.48 -9.57
C VAL A 111 -3.61 1.29 -9.19
N PRO A 112 -3.77 2.56 -8.75
CA PRO A 112 -2.66 3.40 -8.34
C PRO A 112 -2.05 2.96 -7.01
N LEU A 113 -0.77 3.32 -6.82
CA LEU A 113 -0.01 3.09 -5.60
C LEU A 113 0.22 4.40 -4.85
N GLU A 114 0.05 4.38 -3.54
CA GLU A 114 0.21 5.57 -2.71
C GLU A 114 1.64 5.77 -2.22
N ILE A 115 2.16 6.95 -2.48
CA ILE A 115 3.36 7.48 -1.84
C ILE A 115 2.93 8.14 -0.51
N ASN A 116 3.25 7.48 0.59
CA ASN A 116 2.80 7.89 1.92
C ASN A 116 3.77 8.89 2.55
N ILE A 117 3.33 10.13 2.70
CA ILE A 117 4.14 11.23 3.26
C ILE A 117 4.44 11.00 4.74
N SER A 118 3.50 10.42 5.50
CA SER A 118 3.76 10.05 6.90
C SER A 118 4.93 9.07 7.03
N SER A 119 5.04 8.11 6.12
CA SER A 119 6.18 7.18 6.08
C SER A 119 7.47 7.87 5.69
N TYR A 120 7.43 8.75 4.69
CA TYR A 120 8.58 9.52 4.22
C TYR A 120 9.17 10.43 5.30
N THR A 121 8.33 11.08 6.11
CA THR A 121 8.76 11.99 7.19
C THR A 121 9.32 11.27 8.43
N LYS A 122 9.32 9.94 8.45
CA LYS A 122 9.81 9.13 9.58
C LYS A 122 11.04 8.28 9.20
N PRO A 123 12.16 8.87 8.72
CA PRO A 123 13.29 8.12 8.16
C PRO A 123 13.93 7.15 9.16
N LYS A 124 13.95 7.49 10.46
CA LYS A 124 14.49 6.62 11.53
C LYS A 124 13.72 5.31 11.70
N LYS A 125 12.46 5.25 11.25
CA LYS A 125 11.63 4.04 11.32
C LYS A 125 11.82 3.13 10.11
N ASN A 126 12.54 3.60 9.07
CA ASN A 126 12.77 2.88 7.81
C ASN A 126 11.49 2.27 7.22
N VAL A 127 10.41 3.04 7.25
CA VAL A 127 9.10 2.61 6.74
C VAL A 127 8.89 3.01 5.29
N PHE A 128 9.53 4.08 4.82
CA PHE A 128 9.56 4.46 3.42
C PHE A 128 10.76 3.78 2.73
N ARG A 129 10.48 3.03 1.68
CA ARG A 129 11.52 2.25 0.96
C ARG A 129 11.81 2.88 -0.40
N LYS A 130 12.83 3.72 -0.45
CA LYS A 130 13.27 4.37 -1.69
C LYS A 130 13.53 3.38 -2.82
N ASP A 131 14.14 2.22 -2.52
CA ASP A 131 14.41 1.15 -3.48
C ASP A 131 13.15 0.68 -4.22
N PHE A 132 12.00 0.57 -3.50
CA PHE A 132 10.72 0.19 -4.08
C PHE A 132 10.26 1.21 -5.13
N TRP A 133 10.36 2.49 -4.82
CA TRP A 133 9.90 3.57 -5.69
C TRP A 133 10.81 3.76 -6.89
N LEU A 134 12.13 3.64 -6.73
CA LEU A 134 13.07 3.62 -7.86
C LEU A 134 12.81 2.43 -8.79
N LEU A 135 12.49 1.25 -8.23
CA LEU A 135 12.11 0.08 -9.03
C LEU A 135 10.80 0.31 -9.79
N LEU A 136 9.82 1.01 -9.20
CA LEU A 136 8.58 1.38 -9.87
C LEU A 136 8.83 2.34 -11.05
N GLU A 137 9.71 3.31 -10.88
CA GLU A 137 10.10 4.21 -11.97
C GLU A 137 10.71 3.43 -13.15
N GLU A 138 11.62 2.49 -12.88
CA GLU A 138 12.19 1.62 -13.91
C GLU A 138 11.12 0.75 -14.59
N PHE A 139 10.23 0.14 -13.81
CA PHE A 139 9.10 -0.65 -14.32
C PHE A 139 8.25 0.20 -15.29
N ASN A 140 7.91 1.42 -14.91
CA ASN A 140 7.07 2.32 -15.68
C ASN A 140 7.71 2.79 -17.01
N LYS A 141 9.04 2.68 -17.18
CA LYS A 141 9.71 3.01 -18.45
C LYS A 141 9.32 2.05 -19.57
N THR A 142 9.04 0.79 -19.25
CA THR A 142 8.75 -0.27 -20.22
C THR A 142 7.33 -0.81 -20.13
N ALA A 143 6.58 -0.49 -19.08
CA ALA A 143 5.22 -0.96 -18.89
C ALA A 143 4.27 -0.42 -19.95
N LYS A 144 3.43 -1.29 -20.51
CA LYS A 144 2.37 -0.89 -21.46
C LYS A 144 1.38 0.08 -20.80
N ASN A 145 0.95 -0.23 -19.58
CA ASN A 145 0.12 0.63 -18.77
C ASN A 145 0.97 1.11 -17.59
N LYS A 146 1.24 2.41 -17.54
CA LYS A 146 1.99 2.99 -16.42
C LYS A 146 1.15 3.02 -15.16
N ILE A 147 1.75 2.59 -14.05
CA ILE A 147 1.12 2.70 -12.74
C ILE A 147 1.14 4.17 -12.32
N GLN A 148 -0.03 4.70 -11.98
CA GLN A 148 -0.17 6.03 -11.41
C GLN A 148 0.26 6.01 -9.95
N THR A 149 0.83 7.11 -9.48
CA THR A 149 1.08 7.31 -8.04
C THR A 149 0.20 8.42 -7.51
N VAL A 150 -0.27 8.25 -6.29
CA VAL A 150 -1.03 9.26 -5.53
C VAL A 150 -0.27 9.59 -4.26
N PHE A 151 -0.33 10.85 -3.81
CA PHE A 151 0.29 11.26 -2.56
C PHE A 151 -0.78 11.35 -1.48
N ALA A 152 -0.51 10.76 -0.31
CA ALA A 152 -1.37 10.91 0.85
C ALA A 152 -0.59 11.32 2.09
N LEU A 153 -1.21 12.18 2.90
CA LEU A 153 -0.58 12.67 4.12
C LEU A 153 -0.62 11.63 5.24
N ASP A 154 -1.60 10.74 5.22
CA ASP A 154 -1.86 9.73 6.27
C ASP A 154 -1.85 10.41 7.66
N SER A 155 -2.63 11.48 7.77
CA SER A 155 -2.70 12.34 8.95
C SER A 155 -3.87 11.94 9.83
N HIS A 156 -3.60 11.82 11.14
CA HIS A 156 -4.57 11.44 12.16
C HIS A 156 -4.94 12.63 13.07
N SER A 157 -4.38 13.80 12.79
CA SER A 157 -4.72 15.07 13.44
C SER A 157 -4.48 16.25 12.51
N THR A 158 -5.01 17.42 12.87
CA THR A 158 -4.78 18.69 12.15
C THR A 158 -3.31 19.08 12.16
N GLU A 159 -2.61 18.88 13.28
CA GLU A 159 -1.20 19.20 13.44
C GLU A 159 -0.34 18.33 12.51
N GLU A 160 -0.66 17.04 12.39
CA GLU A 160 0.00 16.15 11.46
C GLU A 160 -0.24 16.57 10.01
N MET A 161 -1.46 16.95 9.66
CA MET A 161 -1.81 17.43 8.33
C MET A 161 -1.01 18.69 7.98
N GLU A 162 -1.00 19.68 8.86
CA GLU A 162 -0.26 20.93 8.66
C GLU A 162 1.24 20.70 8.52
N SER A 163 1.81 19.80 9.34
CA SER A 163 3.24 19.47 9.29
C SER A 163 3.67 18.77 8.01
N ARG A 164 2.76 18.06 7.33
CA ARG A 164 3.03 17.26 6.14
C ARG A 164 2.60 17.88 4.83
N TYR A 165 1.71 18.87 4.88
CA TYR A 165 1.09 19.46 3.69
C TYR A 165 2.09 20.01 2.65
N ASN A 166 3.21 20.58 3.09
CA ASN A 166 4.23 21.17 2.22
C ASN A 166 5.45 20.26 2.00
N VAL A 167 5.41 18.99 2.43
CA VAL A 167 6.52 18.06 2.26
C VAL A 167 6.65 17.68 0.79
N LYS A 168 7.84 17.89 0.23
CA LYS A 168 8.20 17.40 -1.10
C LYS A 168 8.91 16.06 -0.94
N VAL A 169 8.41 15.06 -1.66
CA VAL A 169 9.03 13.73 -1.70
C VAL A 169 10.04 13.70 -2.83
N GLU A 170 11.28 13.32 -2.53
CA GLU A 170 12.37 13.10 -3.49
C GLU A 170 12.70 11.61 -3.55
N ILE A 171 12.42 10.98 -4.68
CA ILE A 171 12.66 9.56 -4.95
C ILE A 171 13.99 9.37 -5.67
#